data_21ee30ec82dc41ce8774c0a59b75ea82
#
_entry.id   21ee30ec82dc41ce8774c0a59b75ea82
#
_cell.length_a   1.000
_cell.length_b   1.000
_cell.length_c   1.000
_cell.angle_alpha   90.00
_cell.angle_beta   90.00
_cell.angle_gamma   90.00
#
_symmetry.space_group_name_H-M   'P 1'
#
loop_
_entity.id
_entity.type
_entity.pdbx_description
1 polymer ?
#
loop_
_entity_poly.entity_id
_entity_poly.type
_entity_poly.pdbx_seq_one_letter_code
_entity_poly.pdbx_strand_id
1 'polypeptide(L)'
;MLRRNLLSTLFCVTIASATAQTVMNIDATRRGPLTSDYQYGLFFEEINHAGEGGLYAELVKNRSFEQGLDAWTSFNGATLELQTTDLLNSVQKTALSMTTSGATAAAPKGVSNAGFWGMGIHQDSTYTLTIWAKGGSIFTDHVKAQLRSQDGNTVLGESTLSGTINLTGWNKLTATIKATGSDKKGQLTILTDVGG
;
A
#
# COMPACT_ATOMS: atom_id res chain seq x y z
N MET A 1 -34.85 -93.21 -29.61
CA MET A 1 -33.78 -92.26 -29.22
C MET A 1 -34.24 -90.86 -29.49
N LEU A 2 -34.70 -90.15 -28.44
CA LEU A 2 -35.16 -88.76 -28.51
C LEU A 2 -34.01 -87.80 -28.33
N ARG A 3 -33.70 -87.00 -29.31
CA ARG A 3 -32.76 -85.84 -29.15
C ARG A 3 -33.53 -84.66 -28.65
N ARG A 4 -33.26 -84.23 -27.42
CA ARG A 4 -33.77 -82.94 -26.84
C ARG A 4 -32.88 -81.81 -27.30
N ASN A 5 -33.45 -80.94 -28.10
CA ASN A 5 -32.82 -79.62 -28.44
C ASN A 5 -33.04 -78.67 -27.28
N LEU A 6 -31.95 -78.24 -26.61
CA LEU A 6 -31.97 -77.17 -25.66
C LEU A 6 -31.87 -75.81 -26.44
N LEU A 7 -32.95 -75.09 -26.49
CA LEU A 7 -32.93 -73.69 -26.94
C LEU A 7 -32.42 -72.82 -25.78
N SER A 8 -31.22 -72.29 -25.93
CA SER A 8 -30.62 -71.36 -24.97
C SER A 8 -31.10 -69.95 -25.35
N THR A 9 -32.05 -69.39 -24.58
CA THR A 9 -32.55 -68.06 -24.80
C THR A 9 -31.59 -67.06 -24.10
N LEU A 10 -30.79 -66.35 -24.88
CA LEU A 10 -29.91 -65.34 -24.39
C LEU A 10 -30.77 -64.08 -24.10
N PHE A 11 -30.93 -63.77 -22.80
CA PHE A 11 -31.62 -62.52 -22.36
C PHE A 11 -30.64 -61.36 -22.36
N CYS A 12 -30.75 -60.52 -23.39
CA CYS A 12 -29.93 -59.32 -23.48
C CYS A 12 -30.55 -58.21 -22.63
N VAL A 13 -29.98 -57.93 -21.44
CA VAL A 13 -30.40 -56.80 -20.60
C VAL A 13 -29.72 -55.54 -21.09
N THR A 14 -30.46 -54.70 -21.77
CA THR A 14 -30.01 -53.35 -22.13
C THR A 14 -30.14 -52.44 -20.91
N ILE A 15 -29.01 -52.03 -20.33
CA ILE A 15 -28.97 -51.00 -19.30
C ILE A 15 -29.14 -49.63 -19.99
N ALA A 16 -30.35 -49.08 -19.88
CA ALA A 16 -30.59 -47.70 -20.30
C ALA A 16 -30.02 -46.78 -19.24
N SER A 17 -28.93 -46.07 -19.55
CA SER A 17 -28.40 -45.00 -18.71
C SER A 17 -29.35 -43.82 -18.77
N ALA A 18 -30.19 -43.63 -17.77
CA ALA A 18 -30.98 -42.42 -17.59
C ALA A 18 -30.08 -41.28 -17.10
N THR A 19 -29.72 -40.37 -17.97
CA THR A 19 -29.08 -39.10 -17.56
C THR A 19 -30.17 -38.19 -17.02
N ALA A 20 -30.25 -38.04 -15.70
CA ALA A 20 -31.12 -37.05 -15.07
C ALA A 20 -30.50 -35.68 -15.30
N GLN A 21 -31.03 -34.92 -16.25
CA GLN A 21 -30.65 -33.54 -16.45
C GLN A 21 -31.57 -32.66 -15.58
N THR A 22 -30.99 -32.01 -14.57
CA THR A 22 -31.72 -31.00 -13.80
C THR A 22 -31.75 -29.69 -14.57
N VAL A 23 -32.92 -29.24 -14.96
CA VAL A 23 -33.11 -27.95 -15.62
C VAL A 23 -33.58 -26.94 -14.56
N MET A 24 -32.79 -25.88 -14.35
CA MET A 24 -33.17 -24.76 -13.51
C MET A 24 -33.71 -23.65 -14.42
N ASN A 25 -35.00 -23.32 -14.28
CA ASN A 25 -35.61 -22.17 -14.94
C ASN A 25 -35.59 -20.98 -14.00
N ILE A 26 -34.85 -19.92 -14.39
CA ILE A 26 -34.81 -18.66 -13.64
C ILE A 26 -35.65 -17.62 -14.40
N ASP A 27 -36.76 -17.20 -13.80
CA ASP A 27 -37.57 -16.11 -14.32
C ASP A 27 -37.08 -14.78 -13.74
N ALA A 28 -36.22 -14.10 -14.44
CA ALA A 28 -35.65 -12.82 -14.03
C ALA A 28 -36.67 -11.64 -14.14
N THR A 29 -37.87 -11.88 -14.71
CA THR A 29 -38.92 -10.86 -14.80
C THR A 29 -39.77 -10.80 -13.53
N ARG A 30 -39.80 -11.85 -12.72
CA ARG A 30 -40.50 -11.89 -11.45
C ARG A 30 -39.58 -11.39 -10.33
N ARG A 31 -39.93 -10.25 -9.76
CA ARG A 31 -39.28 -9.80 -8.54
C ARG A 31 -39.65 -10.71 -7.38
N GLY A 32 -38.64 -11.21 -6.70
CA GLY A 32 -38.78 -11.91 -5.41
C GLY A 32 -39.19 -10.94 -4.27
N PRO A 33 -39.31 -11.45 -3.06
CA PRO A 33 -39.48 -10.61 -1.89
C PRO A 33 -38.34 -9.59 -1.80
N LEU A 34 -38.62 -8.38 -1.32
CA LEU A 34 -37.57 -7.41 -1.01
C LEU A 34 -36.64 -8.00 0.05
N THR A 35 -35.35 -7.98 -0.25
CA THR A 35 -34.34 -8.34 0.74
C THR A 35 -34.20 -7.21 1.75
N SER A 36 -34.07 -7.56 3.02
CA SER A 36 -33.81 -6.58 4.07
C SER A 36 -32.45 -5.91 3.86
N ASP A 37 -32.35 -4.61 4.10
CA ASP A 37 -31.11 -3.85 4.08
C ASP A 37 -30.05 -4.41 5.08
N TYR A 38 -30.50 -5.18 6.06
CA TYR A 38 -29.65 -5.84 7.06
C TYR A 38 -29.26 -7.29 6.69
N GLN A 39 -29.65 -7.76 5.52
CA GLN A 39 -29.37 -9.14 5.10
C GLN A 39 -27.94 -9.32 4.59
N TYR A 40 -27.30 -8.23 4.16
CA TYR A 40 -25.93 -8.21 3.68
C TYR A 40 -25.04 -7.50 4.68
N GLY A 41 -23.92 -8.10 5.00
CA GLY A 41 -22.87 -7.54 5.84
C GLY A 41 -21.52 -7.78 5.23
N LEU A 42 -20.52 -7.02 5.67
CA LEU A 42 -19.14 -7.25 5.38
C LEU A 42 -18.47 -7.75 6.66
N PHE A 43 -17.76 -8.85 6.54
CA PHE A 43 -16.77 -9.22 7.54
C PHE A 43 -15.47 -8.52 7.15
N PHE A 44 -14.96 -7.67 8.06
CA PHE A 44 -13.72 -6.94 7.86
C PHE A 44 -12.73 -7.34 8.94
N GLU A 45 -11.53 -7.69 8.51
CA GLU A 45 -10.41 -7.95 9.40
C GLU A 45 -9.12 -7.41 8.79
N GLU A 46 -8.14 -7.08 9.65
CA GLU A 46 -6.83 -6.57 9.23
C GLU A 46 -5.93 -7.70 8.76
N ILE A 47 -6.34 -8.39 7.70
CA ILE A 47 -5.52 -9.41 7.00
C ILE A 47 -4.86 -8.77 5.79
N ASN A 48 -3.56 -9.01 5.63
CA ASN A 48 -2.77 -8.51 4.49
C ASN A 48 -2.91 -6.99 4.29
N HIS A 49 -2.92 -6.21 5.37
CA HIS A 49 -3.10 -4.76 5.34
C HIS A 49 -4.40 -4.32 4.65
N ALA A 50 -5.51 -5.04 4.89
CA ALA A 50 -6.79 -4.70 4.29
C ALA A 50 -7.34 -3.36 4.81
N GLY A 51 -7.01 -2.98 6.02
CA GLY A 51 -7.34 -1.68 6.61
C GLY A 51 -6.28 -0.64 6.28
N GLU A 52 -5.11 -0.75 6.91
CA GLU A 52 -3.99 0.14 6.67
C GLU A 52 -3.28 -0.26 5.37
N GLY A 53 -3.20 0.65 4.41
CA GLY A 53 -2.67 0.37 3.07
C GLY A 53 -3.69 -0.22 2.10
N GLY A 54 -4.94 -0.49 2.56
CA GLY A 54 -6.06 -0.95 1.77
C GLY A 54 -7.21 0.06 1.76
N LEU A 55 -8.25 -0.14 2.58
CA LEU A 55 -9.39 0.77 2.69
C LEU A 55 -8.99 2.18 3.16
N TYR A 56 -8.04 2.27 4.06
CA TYR A 56 -7.39 3.52 4.40
C TYR A 56 -6.27 3.77 3.38
N ALA A 57 -6.43 4.82 2.56
CA ALA A 57 -5.55 5.12 1.43
C ALA A 57 -4.17 5.68 1.86
N GLU A 58 -3.57 5.14 2.91
CA GLU A 58 -2.21 5.44 3.33
C GLU A 58 -1.22 4.65 2.48
N LEU A 59 -0.29 5.34 1.83
CA LEU A 59 0.74 4.70 1.02
C LEU A 59 2.03 4.44 1.80
N VAL A 60 2.27 5.21 2.88
CA VAL A 60 3.48 5.11 3.70
C VAL A 60 3.31 4.00 4.73
N LYS A 61 4.07 2.93 4.61
CA LYS A 61 4.12 1.86 5.60
C LYS A 61 4.91 2.30 6.82
N ASN A 62 4.48 1.87 8.02
CA ASN A 62 5.16 2.15 9.28
C ASN A 62 5.41 3.66 9.51
N ARG A 63 4.37 4.47 9.29
CA ARG A 63 4.42 5.94 9.37
C ARG A 63 4.78 6.51 10.75
N SER A 64 4.62 5.71 11.80
CA SER A 64 4.93 6.07 13.20
C SER A 64 6.25 5.50 13.69
N PHE A 65 6.98 4.74 12.87
CA PHE A 65 8.23 4.07 13.19
C PHE A 65 8.14 3.07 14.35
N GLU A 66 6.94 2.65 14.75
CA GLU A 66 6.75 1.69 15.84
C GLU A 66 7.23 0.27 15.48
N GLN A 67 7.39 -0.02 14.20
CA GLN A 67 8.00 -1.25 13.69
C GLN A 67 9.49 -1.05 13.36
N GLY A 68 10.15 -0.14 14.04
CA GLY A 68 11.55 0.19 13.76
C GLY A 68 11.69 0.89 12.40
N LEU A 69 12.69 0.49 11.62
CA LEU A 69 12.93 1.01 10.27
C LEU A 69 12.28 0.15 9.18
N ASP A 70 11.27 -0.70 9.50
CA ASP A 70 10.58 -1.48 8.48
C ASP A 70 9.99 -0.55 7.39
N ALA A 71 10.24 -0.87 6.13
CA ALA A 71 9.94 -0.09 4.92
C ALA A 71 10.71 1.24 4.77
N TRP A 72 11.53 1.64 5.73
CA TRP A 72 12.34 2.86 5.67
C TRP A 72 13.81 2.54 5.42
N THR A 73 14.41 3.20 4.44
CA THR A 73 15.81 3.00 4.05
C THR A 73 16.52 4.33 3.88
N SER A 74 17.82 4.35 4.16
CA SER A 74 18.67 5.51 3.92
C SER A 74 18.76 5.82 2.43
N PHE A 75 18.62 7.09 2.08
CA PHE A 75 18.86 7.60 0.73
C PHE A 75 20.18 8.38 0.71
N ASN A 76 21.07 7.98 -0.20
CA ASN A 76 22.42 8.57 -0.39
C ASN A 76 23.27 8.65 0.89
N GLY A 77 23.13 7.67 1.79
CA GLY A 77 23.97 7.58 2.97
C GLY A 77 23.61 8.59 4.08
N ALA A 78 22.36 8.98 4.21
CA ALA A 78 21.89 9.62 5.46
C ALA A 78 21.96 8.61 6.60
N THR A 79 22.30 9.07 7.80
CA THR A 79 22.25 8.22 9.01
C THR A 79 20.85 8.27 9.58
N LEU A 80 20.27 7.10 9.84
CA LEU A 80 18.92 6.95 10.39
C LEU A 80 18.99 6.31 11.78
N GLU A 81 18.37 6.94 12.77
CA GLU A 81 18.31 6.46 14.14
C GLU A 81 16.90 6.58 14.69
N LEU A 82 16.47 5.62 15.48
CA LEU A 82 15.20 5.68 16.19
C LEU A 82 15.37 6.43 17.52
N GLN A 83 14.49 7.41 17.75
CA GLN A 83 14.41 8.17 18.97
C GLN A 83 13.19 7.74 19.78
N THR A 84 13.37 7.62 21.11
CA THR A 84 12.31 7.26 22.06
C THR A 84 11.99 8.39 23.05
N THR A 85 12.68 9.52 22.90
CA THR A 85 12.50 10.73 23.71
C THR A 85 12.17 11.91 22.79
N ASP A 86 11.64 12.99 23.35
CA ASP A 86 11.29 14.20 22.59
C ASP A 86 10.36 13.91 21.41
N LEU A 87 9.33 13.13 21.68
CA LEU A 87 8.37 12.66 20.69
C LEU A 87 7.28 13.72 20.40
N LEU A 88 6.57 13.55 19.29
CA LEU A 88 5.50 14.46 18.85
C LEU A 88 4.40 14.61 19.93
N ASN A 89 4.05 13.53 20.61
CA ASN A 89 3.00 13.50 21.64
C ASN A 89 3.22 12.32 22.59
N SER A 90 2.41 12.24 23.63
CA SER A 90 2.51 11.19 24.67
C SER A 90 2.09 9.78 24.24
N VAL A 91 1.42 9.65 23.10
CA VAL A 91 0.95 8.36 22.58
C VAL A 91 2.01 7.70 21.71
N GLN A 92 2.73 8.49 20.92
CA GLN A 92 3.77 8.00 20.04
C GLN A 92 4.94 7.40 20.83
N LYS A 93 5.50 6.29 20.35
CA LYS A 93 6.58 5.56 21.03
C LYS A 93 7.95 5.85 20.44
N THR A 94 7.99 6.20 19.16
CA THR A 94 9.23 6.36 18.40
C THR A 94 9.12 7.53 17.42
N ALA A 95 10.26 8.07 17.07
CA ALA A 95 10.42 9.00 15.96
C ALA A 95 11.69 8.66 15.19
N LEU A 96 11.79 9.06 13.93
CA LEU A 96 13.01 8.92 13.15
C LEU A 96 13.86 10.18 13.28
N SER A 97 15.11 10.01 13.67
CA SER A 97 16.17 11.00 13.54
C SER A 97 16.95 10.73 12.25
N MET A 98 17.16 11.76 11.46
CA MET A 98 17.88 11.69 10.21
C MET A 98 19.03 12.71 10.21
N THR A 99 20.26 12.22 10.10
CA THR A 99 21.45 13.05 9.93
C THR A 99 21.90 13.04 8.48
N THR A 100 22.07 14.22 7.90
CA THR A 100 22.36 14.42 6.48
C THR A 100 23.72 15.09 6.25
N SER A 101 24.69 14.81 7.13
CA SER A 101 26.03 15.42 7.06
C SER A 101 26.63 15.29 5.66
N GLY A 102 27.12 16.41 5.11
CA GLY A 102 27.68 16.48 3.77
C GLY A 102 26.67 16.40 2.63
N ALA A 103 25.38 16.57 2.89
CA ALA A 103 24.39 16.75 1.83
C ALA A 103 24.64 18.04 1.07
N THR A 104 24.43 18.01 -0.25
CA THR A 104 24.57 19.13 -1.18
C THR A 104 23.49 19.04 -2.25
N ALA A 105 23.30 20.10 -3.02
CA ALA A 105 22.36 20.10 -4.15
C ALA A 105 22.70 19.02 -5.22
N ALA A 106 23.99 18.70 -5.38
CA ALA A 106 24.42 17.64 -6.31
C ALA A 106 24.32 16.22 -5.69
N ALA A 107 24.34 16.11 -4.37
CA ALA A 107 24.27 14.86 -3.63
C ALA A 107 23.34 15.01 -2.43
N PRO A 108 22.04 15.19 -2.64
CA PRO A 108 21.08 15.29 -1.54
C PRO A 108 20.98 13.98 -0.79
N LYS A 109 20.70 14.07 0.50
CA LYS A 109 20.56 12.91 1.39
C LYS A 109 19.17 12.88 2.03
N GLY A 110 18.72 11.69 2.41
CA GLY A 110 17.40 11.57 2.98
C GLY A 110 17.00 10.15 3.34
N VAL A 111 15.70 9.92 3.32
CA VAL A 111 15.09 8.63 3.65
C VAL A 111 14.04 8.27 2.62
N SER A 112 13.96 6.99 2.28
CA SER A 112 12.95 6.46 1.36
C SER A 112 12.02 5.47 2.06
N ASN A 113 10.75 5.46 1.64
CA ASN A 113 9.73 4.50 2.08
C ASN A 113 9.17 3.76 0.86
N ALA A 114 9.24 2.44 0.92
CA ALA A 114 8.80 1.58 -0.18
C ALA A 114 7.28 1.27 -0.14
N GLY A 115 6.52 1.81 0.82
CA GLY A 115 5.11 1.47 1.00
C GLY A 115 4.90 0.04 1.49
N PHE A 116 3.69 -0.49 1.31
CA PHE A 116 3.32 -1.85 1.73
C PHE A 116 3.85 -2.91 0.76
N TRP A 117 3.64 -2.72 -0.54
CA TRP A 117 4.11 -3.60 -1.64
C TRP A 117 4.66 -2.79 -2.82
N GLY A 118 5.15 -1.59 -2.54
CA GLY A 118 5.40 -0.50 -3.45
C GLY A 118 4.22 0.49 -3.45
N MET A 119 4.47 1.71 -3.87
CA MET A 119 3.45 2.76 -4.00
C MET A 119 2.97 2.81 -5.45
N GLY A 120 1.67 2.65 -5.68
CA GLY A 120 1.07 2.86 -7.01
C GLY A 120 1.12 4.34 -7.37
N ILE A 121 2.02 4.71 -8.28
CA ILE A 121 2.15 6.07 -8.79
C ILE A 121 1.54 6.10 -10.18
N HIS A 122 0.61 7.01 -10.40
CA HIS A 122 -0.06 7.21 -11.69
C HIS A 122 0.24 8.62 -12.21
N GLN A 123 0.69 8.68 -13.45
CA GLN A 123 0.93 9.95 -14.13
C GLN A 123 -0.32 10.85 -14.06
N ASP A 124 -0.09 12.14 -13.93
CA ASP A 124 -1.10 13.19 -13.78
C ASP A 124 -1.92 13.17 -12.48
N SER A 125 -1.76 12.13 -11.65
CA SER A 125 -2.37 12.09 -10.31
C SER A 125 -1.61 12.99 -9.34
N THR A 126 -2.35 13.45 -8.32
CA THR A 126 -1.81 14.31 -7.26
C THR A 126 -1.75 13.53 -5.94
N TYR A 127 -0.62 13.63 -5.28
CA TYR A 127 -0.34 12.98 -3.99
C TYR A 127 -0.09 14.06 -2.93
N THR A 128 -0.69 13.90 -1.77
CA THR A 128 -0.48 14.79 -0.63
C THR A 128 0.35 14.08 0.43
N LEU A 129 1.47 14.70 0.81
CA LEU A 129 2.28 14.29 1.94
C LEU A 129 2.05 15.22 3.12
N THR A 130 1.89 14.65 4.29
CA THR A 130 1.90 15.37 5.57
C THR A 130 2.87 14.67 6.51
N ILE A 131 3.81 15.43 7.04
CA ILE A 131 4.75 14.95 8.06
C ILE A 131 4.85 15.94 9.21
N TRP A 132 5.27 15.44 10.35
CA TRP A 132 5.69 16.27 11.47
C TRP A 132 7.20 16.18 11.59
N ALA A 133 7.86 17.33 11.62
CA ALA A 133 9.31 17.41 11.70
C ALA A 133 9.76 18.47 12.69
N LYS A 134 10.96 18.27 13.19
CA LYS A 134 11.67 19.15 14.10
C LYS A 134 13.13 19.19 13.67
N GLY A 135 13.80 20.30 13.77
CA GLY A 135 15.20 20.43 13.36
C GLY A 135 15.67 21.86 13.29
N GLY A 136 16.88 22.07 12.80
CA GLY A 136 17.44 23.39 12.63
C GLY A 136 16.74 24.22 11.55
N SER A 137 16.74 25.54 11.68
CA SER A 137 16.13 26.47 10.73
C SER A 137 16.74 26.43 9.31
N ILE A 138 17.93 25.88 9.18
CA ILE A 138 18.62 25.70 7.89
C ILE A 138 17.88 24.73 6.95
N PHE A 139 16.98 23.91 7.46
CA PHE A 139 16.20 22.97 6.66
C PHE A 139 14.93 23.57 6.07
N THR A 140 14.55 24.78 6.46
CA THR A 140 13.41 25.47 5.85
C THR A 140 13.69 25.68 4.37
N ASP A 141 12.73 25.34 3.50
CA ASP A 141 12.81 25.40 2.03
C ASP A 141 13.79 24.41 1.37
N HIS A 142 14.52 23.63 2.16
CA HIS A 142 15.48 22.64 1.66
C HIS A 142 14.98 21.20 1.74
N VAL A 143 13.84 20.94 2.38
CA VAL A 143 13.28 19.59 2.45
C VAL A 143 12.32 19.37 1.29
N LYS A 144 12.60 18.34 0.52
CA LYS A 144 11.82 17.94 -0.64
C LYS A 144 11.23 16.56 -0.46
N ALA A 145 10.07 16.34 -1.07
CA ALA A 145 9.48 15.04 -1.23
C ALA A 145 9.46 14.67 -2.70
N GLN A 146 9.93 13.46 -3.02
CA GLN A 146 9.96 12.90 -4.36
C GLN A 146 9.19 11.59 -4.42
N LEU A 147 8.36 11.45 -5.43
CA LEU A 147 7.88 10.14 -5.88
C LEU A 147 8.93 9.59 -6.84
N ARG A 148 9.37 8.36 -6.61
CA ARG A 148 10.41 7.71 -7.40
C ARG A 148 9.96 6.36 -7.93
N SER A 149 10.60 5.90 -9.00
CA SER A 149 10.46 4.53 -9.47
C SER A 149 10.85 3.50 -8.41
N GLN A 150 10.44 2.25 -8.60
CA GLN A 150 10.74 1.15 -7.67
C GLN A 150 12.25 1.02 -7.37
N ASP A 151 13.10 1.20 -8.37
CA ASP A 151 14.56 1.15 -8.24
C ASP A 151 15.19 2.42 -7.66
N GLY A 152 14.37 3.47 -7.42
CA GLY A 152 14.80 4.75 -6.89
C GLY A 152 15.54 5.65 -7.88
N ASN A 153 15.71 5.26 -9.14
CA ASN A 153 16.55 5.99 -10.09
C ASN A 153 15.82 7.12 -10.82
N THR A 154 14.51 6.96 -11.05
CA THR A 154 13.72 7.95 -11.80
C THR A 154 12.82 8.74 -10.85
N VAL A 155 12.90 10.07 -10.91
CA VAL A 155 11.96 10.96 -10.22
C VAL A 155 10.69 11.06 -11.06
N LEU A 156 9.57 10.66 -10.45
CA LEU A 156 8.23 10.67 -11.05
C LEU A 156 7.39 11.85 -10.59
N GLY A 157 7.89 12.66 -9.69
CA GLY A 157 7.26 13.88 -9.18
C GLY A 157 8.03 14.41 -7.98
N GLU A 158 8.05 15.73 -7.83
CA GLU A 158 8.76 16.40 -6.74
C GLU A 158 7.97 17.60 -6.25
N SER A 159 8.09 17.88 -4.96
CA SER A 159 7.61 19.13 -4.34
C SER A 159 8.46 19.46 -3.11
N THR A 160 8.71 20.74 -2.89
CA THR A 160 9.30 21.22 -1.63
C THR A 160 8.23 21.20 -0.54
N LEU A 161 8.59 20.78 0.68
CA LEU A 161 7.68 20.77 1.80
C LEU A 161 7.43 22.21 2.29
N SER A 162 6.17 22.55 2.45
CA SER A 162 5.72 23.83 3.03
C SER A 162 5.58 23.70 4.53
N GLY A 163 6.01 24.71 5.27
CA GLY A 163 5.98 24.79 6.72
C GLY A 163 7.31 25.25 7.29
N THR A 164 7.35 25.43 8.60
CA THR A 164 8.57 25.86 9.29
C THR A 164 9.16 24.70 10.06
N ILE A 165 10.45 24.46 9.91
CA ILE A 165 11.21 23.52 10.74
C ILE A 165 12.01 24.35 11.75
N ASN A 166 11.91 24.02 13.04
CA ASN A 166 12.69 24.67 14.09
C ASN A 166 13.13 23.69 15.18
N LEU A 167 14.05 24.12 16.03
CA LEU A 167 14.59 23.30 17.12
C LEU A 167 13.66 23.17 18.33
N THR A 168 12.67 24.05 18.46
CA THR A 168 11.91 24.17 19.70
C THR A 168 10.66 23.31 19.76
N GLY A 169 10.23 22.75 18.63
CA GLY A 169 9.04 21.92 18.61
C GLY A 169 8.77 21.22 17.29
N TRP A 170 7.82 20.32 17.34
CA TRP A 170 7.35 19.60 16.18
C TRP A 170 6.42 20.48 15.33
N ASN A 171 6.69 20.57 14.05
CA ASN A 171 5.94 21.35 13.10
C ASN A 171 5.38 20.48 12.00
N LYS A 172 4.16 20.81 11.58
CA LYS A 172 3.51 20.14 10.47
C LYS A 172 4.04 20.68 9.15
N LEU A 173 4.55 19.81 8.31
CA LEU A 173 4.96 20.10 6.94
C LEU A 173 4.04 19.38 5.96
N THR A 174 3.78 20.02 4.84
CA THR A 174 2.95 19.46 3.78
C THR A 174 3.59 19.62 2.42
N ALA A 175 3.33 18.68 1.53
CA ALA A 175 3.68 18.80 0.11
C ALA A 175 2.55 18.24 -0.75
N THR A 176 2.31 18.89 -1.88
CA THR A 176 1.43 18.37 -2.94
C THR A 176 2.29 18.05 -4.14
N ILE A 177 2.33 16.79 -4.52
CA ILE A 177 3.21 16.29 -5.56
C ILE A 177 2.35 15.84 -6.74
N LYS A 178 2.51 16.47 -7.89
CA LYS A 178 1.91 16.00 -9.14
C LYS A 178 2.86 15.00 -9.79
N ALA A 179 2.38 13.80 -10.07
CA ALA A 179 3.17 12.78 -10.74
C ALA A 179 3.30 13.08 -12.24
N THR A 180 4.51 13.01 -12.76
CA THR A 180 4.88 13.21 -14.17
C THR A 180 5.13 11.89 -14.89
N GLY A 181 5.08 10.77 -14.17
CA GLY A 181 5.24 9.41 -14.70
C GLY A 181 4.50 8.40 -13.83
N SER A 182 4.51 7.14 -14.23
CA SER A 182 3.82 6.05 -13.54
C SER A 182 4.77 4.95 -13.13
N ASP A 183 4.55 4.35 -11.95
CA ASP A 183 5.16 3.11 -11.50
C ASP A 183 4.18 2.38 -10.57
N LYS A 184 4.01 1.08 -10.74
CA LYS A 184 3.11 0.26 -9.90
C LYS A 184 3.69 -0.02 -8.52
N LYS A 185 5.00 0.11 -8.36
CA LYS A 185 5.76 -0.21 -7.14
C LYS A 185 6.74 0.90 -6.76
N GLY A 186 6.42 2.13 -7.09
CA GLY A 186 7.24 3.28 -6.74
C GLY A 186 7.44 3.47 -5.23
N GLN A 187 8.17 4.49 -4.87
CA GLN A 187 8.51 4.82 -3.50
C GLN A 187 8.47 6.33 -3.24
N LEU A 188 8.30 6.69 -1.98
CA LEU A 188 8.46 8.06 -1.51
C LEU A 188 9.89 8.27 -1.02
N THR A 189 10.51 9.39 -1.38
CA THR A 189 11.78 9.82 -0.80
C THR A 189 11.63 11.22 -0.22
N ILE A 190 12.03 11.41 1.03
CA ILE A 190 12.12 12.70 1.70
C ILE A 190 13.61 13.02 1.83
N LEU A 191 14.06 14.14 1.31
CA LEU A 191 15.47 14.48 1.21
C LEU A 191 15.72 15.96 1.46
N THR A 192 16.99 16.27 1.74
CA THR A 192 17.48 17.65 1.85
C THR A 192 18.82 17.77 1.12
N ASP A 193 19.10 18.97 0.64
CA ASP A 193 20.34 19.35 -0.02
C ASP A 193 21.30 20.13 0.90
N VAL A 194 20.97 20.23 2.18
CA VAL A 194 21.81 20.82 3.22
C VAL A 194 22.21 19.79 4.27
N GLY A 195 23.43 19.90 4.77
CA GLY A 195 23.97 19.05 5.82
C GLY A 195 23.50 19.46 7.22
N GLY A 196 23.12 18.47 8.04
CA GLY A 196 22.72 18.66 9.42
C GLY A 196 22.74 17.33 10.17
#